data_fba951a8b778b2ac1a2cc1cc23ed1d6d
#
_entry.id   fba951a8b778b2ac1a2cc1cc23ed1d6d
#
_cell.length_a   1.000
_cell.length_b   1.000
_cell.length_c   1.000
_cell.angle_alpha   90.00
_cell.angle_beta   90.00
_cell.angle_gamma   90.00
#
_symmetry.space_group_name_H-M   'P 1'
#
loop_
_entity.id
_entity.type
_entity.pdbx_description
1 polymer ?
#
loop_
_entity_poly.entity_id
_entity_poly.type
_entity_poly.pdbx_seq_one_letter_code
_entity_poly.pdbx_strand_id
1 'polypeptide(L)'
;DFSAPPAAEDLVIAYLVGHAAASFLFAANPEATTVMVGRDSRPTGEALAHAAMAGIAAAGPEAPEAPGRGAAARRIEYLGICPSPQIMAYARSREEANGFVYVSASHNPVGHNGYKIGGNTGGVLNAAAFEKLAAELRSRVTAADRCFRPPETPPGEYARAVERQRQARHDSEAAYRAFLLTTLFDVGTTEEALSAVERLSQAAPRVPVYIVADFNGSARAAGPDISFLEDLGVNVSVINGTPGEIAHQILPEGSGLADCLAAVEAAARAETPGRGAPIPVVMGYVPDNDGDRGNIVLYNRNAGRAEAVHPQTLLALAAFAELGGDSEGRGSLTTGD
;
A
#
# COMPACT_ATOMS: atom_id res chain seq x y z
N ASP A 1 -25.28 -7.30 -0.20
CA ASP A 1 -25.09 -5.91 0.22
C ASP A 1 -23.70 -5.78 0.88
N PHE A 2 -22.75 -5.19 0.14
CA PHE A 2 -21.36 -5.05 0.61
C PHE A 2 -21.19 -3.92 1.65
N SER A 3 -22.24 -3.16 1.95
CA SER A 3 -22.25 -2.14 2.99
C SER A 3 -22.65 -2.67 4.37
N ALA A 4 -23.03 -3.95 4.47
CA ALA A 4 -23.37 -4.55 5.74
C ALA A 4 -22.13 -4.59 6.67
N PRO A 5 -22.28 -4.31 7.98
CA PRO A 5 -21.19 -4.45 8.92
C PRO A 5 -20.73 -5.92 9.00
N PRO A 6 -19.45 -6.18 9.36
CA PRO A 6 -18.96 -7.53 9.59
C PRO A 6 -19.81 -8.26 10.64
N ALA A 7 -19.95 -9.56 10.49
CA ALA A 7 -20.59 -10.38 11.51
C ALA A 7 -19.80 -10.35 12.83
N ALA A 8 -20.44 -10.65 13.94
CA ALA A 8 -19.77 -10.67 15.24
C ALA A 8 -18.60 -11.67 15.27
N GLU A 9 -18.74 -12.78 14.57
CA GLU A 9 -17.73 -13.81 14.42
C GLU A 9 -16.50 -13.29 13.68
N ASP A 10 -16.69 -12.46 12.65
CA ASP A 10 -15.60 -11.84 11.89
C ASP A 10 -14.79 -10.89 12.77
N LEU A 11 -15.45 -10.13 13.65
CA LEU A 11 -14.79 -9.25 14.61
C LEU A 11 -14.01 -10.02 15.67
N VAL A 12 -14.52 -11.17 16.12
CA VAL A 12 -13.78 -12.07 17.02
C VAL A 12 -12.54 -12.61 16.33
N ILE A 13 -12.67 -13.07 15.09
CA ILE A 13 -11.52 -13.56 14.30
C ILE A 13 -10.51 -12.43 14.10
N ALA A 14 -10.94 -11.23 13.76
CA ALA A 14 -10.07 -10.08 13.59
C ALA A 14 -9.27 -9.75 14.86
N TYR A 15 -9.94 -9.77 16.01
CA TYR A 15 -9.29 -9.59 17.31
C TYR A 15 -8.24 -10.67 17.57
N LEU A 16 -8.56 -11.95 17.33
CA LEU A 16 -7.63 -13.06 17.53
C LEU A 16 -6.45 -13.00 16.56
N VAL A 17 -6.68 -12.59 15.32
CA VAL A 17 -5.60 -12.33 14.33
C VAL A 17 -4.66 -11.24 14.84
N GLY A 18 -5.19 -10.10 15.29
CA GLY A 18 -4.39 -9.01 15.84
C GLY A 18 -3.55 -9.44 17.05
N HIS A 19 -4.18 -10.20 17.97
CA HIS A 19 -3.49 -10.73 19.14
C HIS A 19 -2.37 -11.71 18.77
N ALA A 20 -2.64 -12.68 17.89
CA ALA A 20 -1.65 -13.66 17.45
C ALA A 20 -0.51 -13.00 16.67
N ALA A 21 -0.82 -12.07 15.76
CA ALA A 21 0.17 -11.32 15.01
C ALA A 21 1.11 -10.53 15.92
N ALA A 22 0.56 -9.80 16.89
CA ALA A 22 1.36 -9.03 17.85
C ALA A 22 2.24 -9.95 18.70
N SER A 23 1.70 -11.03 19.25
CA SER A 23 2.48 -12.03 20.01
C SER A 23 3.64 -12.58 19.19
N PHE A 24 3.38 -12.94 17.93
CA PHE A 24 4.39 -13.45 17.01
C PHE A 24 5.48 -12.42 16.70
N LEU A 25 5.09 -11.18 16.35
CA LEU A 25 6.01 -10.11 15.98
C LEU A 25 6.88 -9.69 17.17
N PHE A 26 6.31 -9.52 18.36
CA PHE A 26 7.06 -9.18 19.57
C PHE A 26 7.98 -10.30 20.04
N ALA A 27 7.63 -11.56 19.81
CA ALA A 27 8.53 -12.68 20.09
C ALA A 27 9.71 -12.72 19.11
N ALA A 28 9.49 -12.33 17.86
CA ALA A 28 10.53 -12.28 16.83
C ALA A 28 11.54 -11.13 17.04
N ASN A 29 11.08 -9.99 17.56
CA ASN A 29 11.92 -8.83 17.86
C ASN A 29 11.50 -8.17 19.20
N PRO A 30 12.00 -8.65 20.34
CA PRO A 30 11.59 -8.16 21.65
C PRO A 30 11.98 -6.72 21.96
N GLU A 31 13.00 -6.17 21.29
CA GLU A 31 13.47 -4.80 21.51
C GLU A 31 12.60 -3.75 20.81
N ALA A 32 11.92 -4.13 19.74
CA ALA A 32 11.00 -3.24 19.05
C ALA A 32 9.63 -3.21 19.73
N THR A 33 8.95 -2.07 19.64
CA THR A 33 7.76 -1.80 20.45
C THR A 33 6.49 -1.49 19.64
N THR A 34 6.64 -1.26 18.34
CA THR A 34 5.55 -0.69 17.52
C THR A 34 5.03 -1.67 16.49
N VAL A 35 3.71 -1.86 16.44
CA VAL A 35 3.01 -2.58 15.37
C VAL A 35 2.17 -1.56 14.60
N MET A 36 2.35 -1.54 13.28
CA MET A 36 1.57 -0.68 12.39
C MET A 36 0.32 -1.40 11.92
N VAL A 37 -0.78 -0.66 11.77
CA VAL A 37 -2.05 -1.19 11.24
C VAL A 37 -2.54 -0.29 10.12
N GLY A 38 -2.86 -0.89 8.97
CA GLY A 38 -3.46 -0.20 7.84
C GLY A 38 -4.53 -1.05 7.18
N ARG A 39 -5.24 -0.46 6.24
CA ARG A 39 -6.29 -1.17 5.49
C ARG A 39 -6.45 -0.63 4.08
N ASP A 40 -7.05 -1.44 3.21
CA ASP A 40 -7.57 -0.97 1.95
C ASP A 40 -8.90 -0.22 2.12
N SER A 41 -9.55 0.12 1.03
CA SER A 41 -10.75 0.95 1.02
C SER A 41 -12.06 0.19 1.18
N ARG A 42 -12.04 -1.13 1.42
CA ARG A 42 -13.25 -1.97 1.57
C ARG A 42 -14.12 -1.50 2.73
N PRO A 43 -15.46 -1.53 2.59
CA PRO A 43 -16.38 -1.04 3.62
C PRO A 43 -16.21 -1.72 4.98
N THR A 44 -15.97 -3.03 5.01
CA THR A 44 -15.79 -3.80 6.25
C THR A 44 -14.41 -3.62 6.89
N GLY A 45 -13.42 -3.06 6.15
CA GLY A 45 -12.02 -2.99 6.55
C GLY A 45 -11.79 -2.19 7.84
N GLU A 46 -12.58 -1.14 8.07
CA GLU A 46 -12.42 -0.30 9.27
C GLU A 46 -12.76 -1.06 10.56
N ALA A 47 -13.92 -1.70 10.60
CA ALA A 47 -14.33 -2.49 11.76
C ALA A 47 -13.37 -3.65 12.05
N LEU A 48 -12.88 -4.33 11.00
CA LEU A 48 -11.90 -5.40 11.12
C LEU A 48 -10.53 -4.89 11.60
N ALA A 49 -10.07 -3.72 11.12
CA ALA A 49 -8.83 -3.11 11.58
C ALA A 49 -8.93 -2.70 13.07
N HIS A 50 -10.05 -2.13 13.47
CA HIS A 50 -10.31 -1.75 14.87
C HIS A 50 -10.33 -2.98 15.79
N ALA A 51 -10.98 -4.07 15.39
CA ALA A 51 -10.98 -5.32 16.15
C ALA A 51 -9.56 -5.91 16.25
N ALA A 52 -8.78 -5.90 15.15
CA ALA A 52 -7.39 -6.34 15.17
C ALA A 52 -6.53 -5.48 16.10
N MET A 53 -6.68 -4.14 16.07
CA MET A 53 -5.96 -3.23 16.98
C MET A 53 -6.29 -3.52 18.46
N ALA A 54 -7.54 -3.82 18.79
CA ALA A 54 -7.92 -4.22 20.14
C ALA A 54 -7.20 -5.51 20.57
N GLY A 55 -7.06 -6.47 19.64
CA GLY A 55 -6.30 -7.69 19.85
C GLY A 55 -4.80 -7.44 20.04
N ILE A 56 -4.20 -6.58 19.20
CA ILE A 56 -2.79 -6.17 19.33
C ILE A 56 -2.53 -5.52 20.70
N ALA A 57 -3.41 -4.61 21.11
CA ALA A 57 -3.30 -3.92 22.40
C ALA A 57 -3.42 -4.88 23.59
N ALA A 58 -4.23 -5.94 23.45
CA ALA A 58 -4.40 -6.96 24.48
C ALA A 58 -3.26 -7.99 24.54
N ALA A 59 -2.46 -8.11 23.47
CA ALA A 59 -1.27 -8.96 23.42
C ALA A 59 -0.08 -8.42 24.23
N GLY A 60 -0.34 -7.49 25.16
CA GLY A 60 0.65 -6.91 26.08
C GLY A 60 1.45 -7.97 26.84
N PRO A 61 2.59 -7.66 27.45
CA PRO A 61 3.29 -8.62 28.28
C PRO A 61 2.36 -9.10 29.39
N GLU A 62 2.16 -10.38 29.47
CA GLU A 62 1.84 -10.99 30.75
C GLU A 62 2.90 -10.47 31.71
N ALA A 63 2.51 -9.91 32.84
CA ALA A 63 3.26 -9.11 33.82
C ALA A 63 4.80 -9.19 33.77
N PRO A 64 5.52 -8.11 34.06
CA PRO A 64 6.97 -8.07 33.94
C PRO A 64 7.60 -9.18 34.80
N GLU A 65 8.23 -10.15 34.16
CA GLU A 65 8.91 -11.27 34.84
C GLU A 65 10.16 -10.84 35.62
N ALA A 66 10.58 -9.58 35.55
CA ALA A 66 11.70 -9.06 36.32
C ALA A 66 11.50 -7.62 36.76
N PRO A 67 11.63 -7.30 38.07
CA PRO A 67 11.69 -5.95 38.53
C PRO A 67 13.05 -5.33 38.12
N GLY A 68 12.98 -4.30 37.23
CA GLY A 68 14.18 -3.51 36.89
C GLY A 68 14.40 -3.16 35.43
N ARG A 69 13.77 -3.83 34.46
CA ARG A 69 13.66 -3.36 33.07
C ARG A 69 12.22 -2.90 32.83
N GLY A 70 11.99 -1.62 32.82
CA GLY A 70 10.74 -1.06 32.33
C GLY A 70 10.56 -1.56 30.91
N ALA A 71 9.63 -2.52 30.70
CA ALA A 71 9.25 -2.93 29.36
C ALA A 71 8.77 -1.67 28.64
N ALA A 72 9.41 -1.33 27.52
CA ALA A 72 8.99 -0.18 26.71
C ALA A 72 7.52 -0.37 26.34
N ALA A 73 6.71 0.67 26.56
CA ALA A 73 5.28 0.58 26.33
C ALA A 73 5.03 0.25 24.84
N ARG A 74 4.33 -0.84 24.60
CA ARG A 74 3.92 -1.24 23.25
C ARG A 74 3.03 -0.19 22.63
N ARG A 75 3.23 0.07 21.33
CA ARG A 75 2.59 1.13 20.57
C ARG A 75 1.91 0.56 19.34
N ILE A 76 0.77 1.11 19.01
CA ILE A 76 0.08 0.87 17.76
C ILE A 76 0.11 2.15 16.95
N GLU A 77 0.48 2.06 15.68
CA GLU A 77 0.34 3.15 14.73
C GLU A 77 -0.72 2.80 13.68
N TYR A 78 -1.88 3.41 13.79
CA TYR A 78 -3.00 3.20 12.87
C TYR A 78 -2.94 4.21 11.74
N LEU A 79 -2.81 3.73 10.50
CA LEU A 79 -2.70 4.56 9.30
C LEU A 79 -4.06 4.83 8.64
N GLY A 80 -5.09 4.04 8.96
CA GLY A 80 -6.37 4.07 8.25
C GLY A 80 -6.26 3.49 6.85
N ILE A 81 -6.94 4.10 5.87
CA ILE A 81 -6.81 3.72 4.46
C ILE A 81 -5.45 4.21 3.96
N CYS A 82 -4.63 3.27 3.48
CA CYS A 82 -3.35 3.57 2.84
C CYS A 82 -2.99 2.46 1.84
N PRO A 83 -2.22 2.72 0.79
CA PRO A 83 -1.71 1.65 -0.07
C PRO A 83 -0.85 0.66 0.71
N SER A 84 -0.94 -0.63 0.37
CA SER A 84 -0.12 -1.67 0.99
C SER A 84 1.40 -1.37 0.90
N PRO A 85 1.95 -0.87 -0.22
CA PRO A 85 3.37 -0.47 -0.27
C PRO A 85 3.73 0.67 0.70
N GLN A 86 2.79 1.54 1.07
CA GLN A 86 3.04 2.63 2.02
C GLN A 86 3.33 2.11 3.42
N ILE A 87 2.49 1.20 3.95
CA ILE A 87 2.72 0.62 5.27
C ILE A 87 3.99 -0.25 5.28
N MET A 88 4.29 -0.93 4.18
CA MET A 88 5.52 -1.73 4.01
C MET A 88 6.78 -0.85 4.07
N ALA A 89 6.80 0.24 3.32
CA ALA A 89 7.91 1.20 3.34
C ALA A 89 8.05 1.88 4.71
N TYR A 90 6.94 2.22 5.34
CA TYR A 90 6.93 2.82 6.66
C TYR A 90 7.48 1.87 7.73
N ALA A 91 7.06 0.61 7.75
CA ALA A 91 7.60 -0.39 8.66
C ALA A 91 9.12 -0.56 8.51
N ARG A 92 9.61 -0.55 7.26
CA ARG A 92 11.05 -0.64 6.97
C ARG A 92 11.83 0.59 7.44
N SER A 93 11.22 1.76 7.44
CA SER A 93 11.89 3.03 7.78
C SER A 93 12.05 3.27 9.28
N ARG A 94 11.46 2.43 10.16
CA ARG A 94 11.36 2.66 11.60
C ARG A 94 12.08 1.57 12.37
N GLU A 95 13.12 1.93 13.12
CA GLU A 95 13.91 0.98 13.95
C GLU A 95 13.06 0.34 15.06
N GLU A 96 12.08 1.10 15.60
CA GLU A 96 11.18 0.62 16.65
C GLU A 96 10.02 -0.26 16.13
N ALA A 97 9.90 -0.45 14.81
CA ALA A 97 8.83 -1.27 14.23
C ALA A 97 9.12 -2.77 14.45
N ASN A 98 8.12 -3.48 14.96
CA ASN A 98 8.10 -4.95 14.94
C ASN A 98 7.59 -5.48 13.59
N GLY A 99 6.67 -4.74 12.97
CA GLY A 99 6.04 -5.11 11.73
C GLY A 99 4.66 -4.48 11.59
N PHE A 100 3.84 -5.07 10.74
CA PHE A 100 2.54 -4.53 10.40
C PHE A 100 1.46 -5.61 10.24
N VAL A 101 0.21 -5.18 10.44
CA VAL A 101 -1.01 -5.90 10.09
C VAL A 101 -1.80 -5.03 9.12
N TYR A 102 -2.07 -5.54 7.93
CA TYR A 102 -2.78 -4.81 6.90
C TYR A 102 -4.04 -5.58 6.48
N VAL A 103 -5.19 -4.91 6.58
CA VAL A 103 -6.51 -5.50 6.31
C VAL A 103 -6.86 -5.31 4.85
N SER A 104 -6.84 -6.38 4.08
CA SER A 104 -7.16 -6.38 2.65
C SER A 104 -7.36 -7.79 2.11
N ALA A 105 -8.17 -7.92 1.08
CA ALA A 105 -8.26 -9.10 0.23
C ALA A 105 -7.69 -8.84 -1.18
N SER A 106 -6.88 -7.78 -1.35
CA SER A 106 -6.24 -7.40 -2.61
C SER A 106 -7.27 -7.28 -3.76
N HIS A 107 -7.16 -8.04 -4.82
CA HIS A 107 -8.03 -8.03 -6.00
C HIS A 107 -9.29 -8.90 -5.89
N ASN A 108 -9.52 -9.56 -4.76
CA ASN A 108 -10.75 -10.34 -4.56
C ASN A 108 -11.99 -9.44 -4.54
N PRO A 109 -13.20 -9.97 -4.80
CA PRO A 109 -14.44 -9.19 -4.78
C PRO A 109 -14.62 -8.37 -3.51
N VAL A 110 -15.37 -7.26 -3.60
CA VAL A 110 -15.56 -6.26 -2.52
C VAL A 110 -15.99 -6.87 -1.19
N GLY A 111 -16.84 -7.90 -1.22
CA GLY A 111 -17.34 -8.57 -0.02
C GLY A 111 -16.32 -9.45 0.72
N HIS A 112 -15.14 -9.68 0.14
CA HIS A 112 -14.08 -10.44 0.80
C HIS A 112 -13.17 -9.51 1.59
N ASN A 113 -12.56 -10.04 2.65
CA ASN A 113 -11.49 -9.38 3.37
C ASN A 113 -10.46 -10.39 3.87
N GLY A 114 -9.30 -9.93 4.30
CA GLY A 114 -8.20 -10.76 4.76
C GLY A 114 -7.12 -9.94 5.45
N TYR A 115 -5.96 -10.57 5.69
CA TYR A 115 -4.86 -9.93 6.40
C TYR A 115 -3.53 -10.23 5.72
N LYS A 116 -2.75 -9.18 5.45
CA LYS A 116 -1.32 -9.28 5.15
C LYS A 116 -0.55 -8.92 6.43
N ILE A 117 0.34 -9.79 6.87
CA ILE A 117 1.15 -9.56 8.05
C ILE A 117 2.61 -9.55 7.60
N GLY A 118 3.35 -8.57 8.03
CA GLY A 118 4.76 -8.41 7.67
C GLY A 118 5.63 -8.00 8.83
N GLY A 119 6.94 -8.17 8.66
CA GLY A 119 7.95 -7.81 9.64
C GLY A 119 8.49 -6.39 9.48
N ASN A 120 9.47 -6.06 10.28
CA ASN A 120 10.16 -4.76 10.28
C ASN A 120 11.01 -4.49 9.04
N THR A 121 11.28 -5.50 8.22
CA THR A 121 11.94 -5.31 6.93
C THR A 121 11.02 -4.72 5.85
N GLY A 122 9.73 -4.58 6.17
CA GLY A 122 8.69 -4.16 5.23
C GLY A 122 8.14 -5.29 4.36
N GLY A 123 8.75 -6.48 4.39
CA GLY A 123 8.26 -7.65 3.67
C GLY A 123 7.12 -8.37 4.41
N VAL A 124 6.18 -8.96 3.64
CA VAL A 124 5.20 -9.89 4.21
C VAL A 124 5.91 -11.13 4.74
N LEU A 125 5.29 -11.80 5.72
CA LEU A 125 5.84 -13.04 6.29
C LEU A 125 6.03 -14.08 5.20
N ASN A 126 7.18 -14.74 5.19
CA ASN A 126 7.41 -15.89 4.32
C ASN A 126 6.56 -17.09 4.75
N ALA A 127 6.48 -18.12 3.91
CA ALA A 127 5.62 -19.29 4.14
C ALA A 127 5.88 -19.95 5.50
N ALA A 128 7.15 -20.10 5.91
CA ALA A 128 7.49 -20.77 7.17
C ALA A 128 7.07 -19.94 8.40
N ALA A 129 7.23 -18.62 8.36
CA ALA A 129 6.77 -17.70 9.41
C ALA A 129 5.24 -17.65 9.45
N PHE A 130 4.60 -17.60 8.29
CA PHE A 130 3.14 -17.61 8.18
C PHE A 130 2.53 -18.91 8.75
N GLU A 131 3.09 -20.06 8.47
CA GLU A 131 2.60 -21.34 9.04
C GLU A 131 2.68 -21.38 10.57
N LYS A 132 3.74 -20.82 11.16
CA LYS A 132 3.84 -20.70 12.63
C LYS A 132 2.73 -19.80 13.19
N LEU A 133 2.53 -18.63 12.58
CA LEU A 133 1.46 -17.71 12.98
C LEU A 133 0.08 -18.35 12.80
N ALA A 134 -0.16 -19.03 11.69
CA ALA A 134 -1.42 -19.71 11.41
C ALA A 134 -1.70 -20.85 12.40
N ALA A 135 -0.67 -21.60 12.83
CA ALA A 135 -0.80 -22.62 13.86
C ALA A 135 -1.17 -22.02 15.23
N GLU A 136 -0.55 -20.90 15.60
CA GLU A 136 -0.88 -20.17 16.82
C GLU A 136 -2.32 -19.63 16.77
N LEU A 137 -2.72 -19.02 15.68
CA LEU A 137 -4.09 -18.53 15.48
C LEU A 137 -5.11 -19.66 15.58
N ARG A 138 -4.87 -20.80 14.91
CA ARG A 138 -5.74 -21.99 15.01
C ARG A 138 -5.89 -22.47 16.45
N SER A 139 -4.79 -22.51 17.20
CA SER A 139 -4.81 -22.87 18.63
C SER A 139 -5.69 -21.93 19.45
N ARG A 140 -5.56 -20.62 19.23
CA ARG A 140 -6.36 -19.61 19.93
C ARG A 140 -7.85 -19.69 19.56
N VAL A 141 -8.16 -19.84 18.29
CA VAL A 141 -9.56 -20.03 17.84
C VAL A 141 -10.18 -21.30 18.44
N THR A 142 -9.40 -22.39 18.54
CA THR A 142 -9.88 -23.64 19.13
C THR A 142 -10.06 -23.53 20.65
N ALA A 143 -9.17 -22.78 21.31
CA ALA A 143 -9.24 -22.55 22.76
C ALA A 143 -10.28 -21.50 23.15
N ALA A 144 -10.67 -20.62 22.23
CA ALA A 144 -11.71 -19.64 22.48
C ALA A 144 -13.05 -20.36 22.74
N ASP A 145 -13.63 -20.13 23.90
CA ASP A 145 -14.97 -20.61 24.20
C ASP A 145 -15.94 -19.95 23.18
N ARG A 146 -17.03 -20.67 22.86
CA ARG A 146 -18.14 -20.15 22.03
C ARG A 146 -18.74 -18.86 22.60
N CYS A 147 -18.55 -18.63 23.89
CA CYS A 147 -18.95 -17.39 24.58
C CYS A 147 -17.90 -16.31 24.60
N PHE A 148 -16.69 -16.53 24.01
CA PHE A 148 -15.65 -15.50 23.97
C PHE A 148 -16.17 -14.24 23.29
N ARG A 149 -15.93 -13.10 23.94
CA ARG A 149 -16.19 -11.77 23.40
C ARG A 149 -14.94 -10.92 23.61
N PRO A 150 -14.54 -10.11 22.61
CA PRO A 150 -13.54 -9.09 22.83
C PRO A 150 -13.94 -8.17 24.00
N PRO A 151 -12.97 -7.58 24.72
CA PRO A 151 -13.29 -6.63 25.80
C PRO A 151 -14.18 -5.50 25.29
N GLU A 152 -15.26 -5.18 26.01
CA GLU A 152 -16.14 -4.05 25.67
C GLU A 152 -15.40 -2.71 25.72
N THR A 153 -14.43 -2.58 26.62
CA THR A 153 -13.54 -1.40 26.69
C THR A 153 -12.17 -1.81 26.14
N PRO A 154 -11.80 -1.35 24.94
CA PRO A 154 -10.47 -1.62 24.40
C PRO A 154 -9.37 -1.05 25.30
N PRO A 155 -8.20 -1.69 25.33
CA PRO A 155 -7.04 -1.18 26.07
C PRO A 155 -6.71 0.26 25.70
N GLY A 156 -6.17 1.03 26.64
CA GLY A 156 -5.88 2.47 26.46
C GLY A 156 -4.95 2.77 25.27
N GLU A 157 -4.12 1.82 24.83
CA GLU A 157 -3.29 2.00 23.64
C GLU A 157 -4.11 2.02 22.35
N TYR A 158 -5.18 1.25 22.26
CA TYR A 158 -6.13 1.34 21.13
C TYR A 158 -6.68 2.76 20.97
N ALA A 159 -7.19 3.37 22.07
CA ALA A 159 -7.72 4.72 22.03
C ALA A 159 -6.64 5.74 21.59
N ARG A 160 -5.44 5.64 22.15
CA ARG A 160 -4.30 6.48 21.76
C ARG A 160 -3.90 6.30 20.30
N ALA A 161 -3.98 5.09 19.75
CA ALA A 161 -3.68 4.83 18.34
C ALA A 161 -4.69 5.53 17.42
N VAL A 162 -5.97 5.51 17.76
CA VAL A 162 -7.03 6.21 17.01
C VAL A 162 -6.82 7.74 17.08
N GLU A 163 -6.50 8.28 18.23
CA GLU A 163 -6.20 9.72 18.40
C GLU A 163 -4.99 10.16 17.56
N ARG A 164 -3.96 9.32 17.44
CA ARG A 164 -2.74 9.61 16.70
C ARG A 164 -2.82 9.28 15.20
N GLN A 165 -3.93 8.74 14.71
CA GLN A 165 -4.06 8.26 13.33
C GLN A 165 -3.60 9.28 12.28
N ARG A 166 -4.00 10.55 12.43
CA ARG A 166 -3.62 11.61 11.47
C ARG A 166 -2.11 11.79 11.38
N GLN A 167 -1.43 11.80 12.53
CA GLN A 167 0.04 11.94 12.56
C GLN A 167 0.73 10.71 11.99
N ALA A 168 0.31 9.50 12.40
CA ALA A 168 0.88 8.26 11.90
C ALA A 168 0.73 8.14 10.37
N ARG A 169 -0.42 8.54 9.84
CA ARG A 169 -0.66 8.60 8.40
C ARG A 169 0.30 9.58 7.71
N HIS A 170 0.41 10.81 8.20
CA HIS A 170 1.33 11.82 7.64
C HIS A 170 2.78 11.33 7.64
N ASP A 171 3.24 10.75 8.74
CA ASP A 171 4.60 10.21 8.85
C ASP A 171 4.83 9.06 7.87
N SER A 172 3.82 8.19 7.67
CA SER A 172 3.90 7.09 6.73
C SER A 172 3.92 7.55 5.26
N GLU A 173 3.18 8.61 4.93
CA GLU A 173 3.21 9.22 3.59
C GLU A 173 4.58 9.82 3.30
N ALA A 174 5.18 10.53 4.26
CA ALA A 174 6.53 11.08 4.12
C ALA A 174 7.59 9.98 3.92
N ALA A 175 7.53 8.91 4.71
CA ALA A 175 8.44 7.77 4.59
C ALA A 175 8.27 7.05 3.23
N TYR A 176 7.03 6.88 2.78
CA TYR A 176 6.75 6.25 1.48
C TYR A 176 7.25 7.11 0.32
N ARG A 177 7.04 8.44 0.37
CA ARG A 177 7.60 9.36 -0.64
C ARG A 177 9.13 9.28 -0.70
N ALA A 178 9.81 9.27 0.44
CA ALA A 178 11.25 9.13 0.50
C ALA A 178 11.71 7.80 -0.12
N PHE A 179 11.04 6.71 0.18
CA PHE A 179 11.29 5.40 -0.42
C PHE A 179 11.09 5.41 -1.95
N LEU A 180 9.98 5.98 -2.43
CA LEU A 180 9.72 6.09 -3.87
C LEU A 180 10.80 6.89 -4.58
N LEU A 181 11.19 8.05 -4.04
CA LEU A 181 12.22 8.91 -4.61
C LEU A 181 13.57 8.23 -4.68
N THR A 182 14.03 7.62 -3.57
CA THR A 182 15.34 6.95 -3.55
C THR A 182 15.36 5.72 -4.46
N THR A 183 14.24 5.01 -4.58
CA THR A 183 14.11 3.86 -5.49
C THR A 183 14.07 4.31 -6.95
N LEU A 184 13.27 5.34 -7.28
CA LEU A 184 13.10 5.84 -8.65
C LEU A 184 14.42 6.33 -9.25
N PHE A 185 15.26 7.00 -8.45
CA PHE A 185 16.51 7.57 -8.91
C PHE A 185 17.74 6.72 -8.57
N ASP A 186 17.55 5.56 -7.94
CA ASP A 186 18.62 4.66 -7.49
C ASP A 186 19.73 5.40 -6.72
N VAL A 187 19.32 6.17 -5.73
CA VAL A 187 20.23 7.00 -4.90
C VAL A 187 20.13 6.63 -3.43
N GLY A 188 21.21 6.91 -2.69
CA GLY A 188 21.31 6.55 -1.27
C GLY A 188 20.56 7.48 -0.32
N THR A 189 20.28 8.71 -0.75
CA THR A 189 19.71 9.75 0.12
C THR A 189 18.54 10.47 -0.52
N THR A 190 17.64 10.98 0.33
CA THR A 190 16.51 11.80 -0.12
C THR A 190 16.99 13.13 -0.73
N GLU A 191 18.10 13.70 -0.29
CA GLU A 191 18.67 14.94 -0.84
C GLU A 191 19.12 14.75 -2.30
N GLU A 192 19.83 13.64 -2.58
CA GLU A 192 20.19 13.28 -3.96
C GLU A 192 18.98 13.07 -4.84
N ALA A 193 17.93 12.41 -4.30
CA ALA A 193 16.68 12.18 -5.00
C ALA A 193 15.96 13.49 -5.32
N LEU A 194 15.87 14.43 -4.38
CA LEU A 194 15.25 15.75 -4.62
C LEU A 194 16.00 16.54 -5.69
N SER A 195 17.33 16.47 -5.69
CA SER A 195 18.13 17.10 -6.76
C SER A 195 17.85 16.45 -8.13
N ALA A 196 17.55 15.15 -8.18
CA ALA A 196 17.16 14.48 -9.41
C ALA A 196 15.74 14.88 -9.85
N VAL A 197 14.79 15.05 -8.92
CA VAL A 197 13.45 15.59 -9.20
C VAL A 197 13.54 16.98 -9.84
N GLU A 198 14.36 17.86 -9.29
CA GLU A 198 14.51 19.21 -9.84
C GLU A 198 15.03 19.17 -11.28
N ARG A 199 16.02 18.33 -11.56
CA ARG A 199 16.53 18.14 -12.93
C ARG A 199 15.45 17.59 -13.87
N LEU A 200 14.67 16.62 -13.42
CA LEU A 200 13.58 16.03 -14.21
C LEU A 200 12.48 17.05 -14.48
N SER A 201 12.05 17.79 -13.47
CA SER A 201 11.04 18.85 -13.57
C SER A 201 11.44 19.95 -14.58
N GLN A 202 12.72 20.33 -14.60
CA GLN A 202 13.24 21.27 -15.60
C GLN A 202 13.26 20.69 -17.03
N ALA A 203 13.35 19.36 -17.16
CA ALA A 203 13.33 18.68 -18.45
C ALA A 203 11.89 18.34 -18.93
N ALA A 204 10.93 18.24 -18.03
CA ALA A 204 9.55 17.86 -18.31
C ALA A 204 8.85 18.62 -19.44
N PRO A 205 9.11 19.95 -19.66
CA PRO A 205 8.50 20.67 -20.77
C PRO A 205 8.89 20.16 -22.17
N ARG A 206 9.97 19.37 -22.28
CA ARG A 206 10.44 18.83 -23.57
C ARG A 206 9.56 17.70 -24.09
N VAL A 207 8.98 16.91 -23.18
CA VAL A 207 8.04 15.84 -23.51
C VAL A 207 6.94 15.85 -22.44
N PRO A 208 5.83 16.56 -22.66
CA PRO A 208 4.71 16.59 -21.71
C PRO A 208 4.16 15.19 -21.48
N VAL A 209 3.96 14.83 -20.22
CA VAL A 209 3.35 13.56 -19.81
C VAL A 209 2.01 13.85 -19.12
N TYR A 210 0.96 13.17 -19.55
CA TYR A 210 -0.37 13.24 -18.98
C TYR A 210 -0.79 11.85 -18.50
N ILE A 211 -1.12 11.74 -17.23
CA ILE A 211 -1.61 10.50 -16.62
C ILE A 211 -3.07 10.66 -16.21
N VAL A 212 -3.92 9.77 -16.68
CA VAL A 212 -5.26 9.55 -16.15
C VAL A 212 -5.13 8.48 -15.06
N ALA A 213 -5.25 8.88 -13.80
CA ALA A 213 -5.25 7.96 -12.67
C ALA A 213 -6.70 7.53 -12.38
N ASP A 214 -7.04 6.31 -12.78
CA ASP A 214 -8.29 5.68 -12.41
C ASP A 214 -8.10 4.87 -11.13
N PHE A 215 -8.38 5.49 -10.00
CA PHE A 215 -8.15 4.83 -8.72
C PHE A 215 -9.23 3.83 -8.33
N ASN A 216 -10.37 3.81 -9.02
CA ASN A 216 -11.49 2.90 -8.70
C ASN A 216 -11.81 2.85 -7.20
N GLY A 217 -11.74 3.98 -6.51
CA GLY A 217 -11.94 4.06 -5.06
C GLY A 217 -10.96 3.27 -4.21
N SER A 218 -9.84 2.81 -4.76
CA SER A 218 -8.81 2.01 -4.08
C SER A 218 -8.07 2.78 -2.98
N ALA A 219 -7.21 2.09 -2.25
CA ALA A 219 -6.36 2.69 -1.23
C ALA A 219 -5.37 3.73 -1.81
N ARG A 220 -5.01 3.63 -3.09
CA ARG A 220 -4.18 4.63 -3.79
C ARG A 220 -4.81 6.02 -3.85
N ALA A 221 -6.15 6.10 -3.91
CA ALA A 221 -6.87 7.37 -3.84
C ALA A 221 -6.63 8.13 -2.51
N ALA A 222 -6.19 7.43 -1.48
CA ALA A 222 -5.83 7.99 -0.19
C ALA A 222 -4.31 8.16 0.00
N GLY A 223 -3.49 7.75 -0.97
CA GLY A 223 -2.03 7.81 -0.92
C GLY A 223 -1.45 9.12 -1.49
N PRO A 224 -0.12 9.26 -1.53
CA PRO A 224 0.57 10.44 -2.04
C PRO A 224 0.74 10.43 -3.56
N ASP A 225 0.10 9.53 -4.30
CA ASP A 225 0.37 9.27 -5.72
C ASP A 225 0.25 10.51 -6.60
N ILE A 226 -0.84 11.29 -6.42
CA ILE A 226 -1.09 12.48 -7.24
C ILE A 226 0.01 13.52 -7.02
N SER A 227 0.21 13.91 -5.76
CA SER A 227 1.22 14.93 -5.43
C SER A 227 2.65 14.47 -5.79
N PHE A 228 2.92 13.16 -5.68
CA PHE A 228 4.21 12.60 -6.09
C PHE A 228 4.45 12.75 -7.60
N LEU A 229 3.46 12.43 -8.43
CA LEU A 229 3.56 12.57 -9.89
C LEU A 229 3.62 14.03 -10.32
N GLU A 230 2.86 14.93 -9.69
CA GLU A 230 2.89 16.37 -9.94
C GLU A 230 4.26 16.98 -9.63
N ASP A 231 4.89 16.58 -8.52
CA ASP A 231 6.25 17.01 -8.18
C ASP A 231 7.30 16.54 -9.21
N LEU A 232 7.05 15.45 -9.92
CA LEU A 232 7.87 14.99 -11.04
C LEU A 232 7.59 15.75 -12.35
N GLY A 233 6.69 16.74 -12.35
CA GLY A 233 6.31 17.51 -13.54
C GLY A 233 5.31 16.79 -14.44
N VAL A 234 4.61 15.78 -13.95
CA VAL A 234 3.58 15.03 -14.67
C VAL A 234 2.23 15.71 -14.49
N ASN A 235 1.47 15.89 -15.57
CA ASN A 235 0.09 16.34 -15.48
C ASN A 235 -0.82 15.15 -15.13
N VAL A 236 -1.58 15.26 -14.05
CA VAL A 236 -2.44 14.18 -13.57
C VAL A 236 -3.90 14.60 -13.61
N SER A 237 -4.75 13.77 -14.18
CA SER A 237 -6.20 13.83 -13.99
C SER A 237 -6.67 12.57 -13.28
N VAL A 238 -7.66 12.73 -12.39
CA VAL A 238 -8.15 11.62 -11.57
C VAL A 238 -9.60 11.31 -11.93
N ILE A 239 -9.90 10.03 -12.12
CA ILE A 239 -11.27 9.51 -12.17
C ILE A 239 -11.45 8.47 -11.07
N ASN A 240 -12.68 8.27 -10.61
CA ASN A 240 -13.03 7.32 -9.55
C ASN A 240 -12.13 7.47 -8.30
N GLY A 241 -11.82 8.73 -7.91
CA GLY A 241 -10.81 9.07 -6.91
C GLY A 241 -11.27 9.11 -5.46
N THR A 242 -12.53 8.79 -5.15
CA THR A 242 -13.03 8.78 -3.76
C THR A 242 -12.75 7.42 -3.11
N PRO A 243 -11.92 7.34 -2.05
CA PRO A 243 -11.64 6.07 -1.39
C PRO A 243 -12.90 5.35 -0.92
N GLY A 244 -13.09 4.09 -1.32
CA GLY A 244 -14.24 3.26 -0.97
C GLY A 244 -15.42 3.34 -1.95
N GLU A 245 -15.46 4.33 -2.85
CA GLU A 245 -16.44 4.39 -3.94
C GLU A 245 -15.95 3.58 -5.14
N ILE A 246 -16.16 2.26 -5.09
CA ILE A 246 -15.70 1.33 -6.12
C ILE A 246 -16.64 1.41 -7.32
N ALA A 247 -16.17 1.98 -8.41
CA ALA A 247 -16.97 2.25 -9.62
C ALA A 247 -17.08 1.03 -10.56
N HIS A 248 -16.03 0.21 -10.62
CA HIS A 248 -15.97 -0.98 -11.48
C HIS A 248 -15.30 -2.16 -10.77
N GLN A 249 -15.11 -3.29 -11.45
CA GLN A 249 -14.45 -4.45 -10.84
C GLN A 249 -13.04 -4.11 -10.34
N ILE A 250 -12.66 -4.67 -9.17
CA ILE A 250 -11.39 -4.38 -8.51
C ILE A 250 -10.18 -4.91 -9.31
N LEU A 251 -10.35 -6.02 -10.03
CA LEU A 251 -9.28 -6.56 -10.86
C LEU A 251 -8.99 -5.59 -12.02
N PRO A 252 -7.80 -4.99 -12.10
CA PRO A 252 -7.48 -3.99 -13.12
C PRO A 252 -7.14 -4.64 -14.47
N GLU A 253 -8.06 -5.46 -14.99
CA GLU A 253 -7.95 -6.21 -16.24
C GLU A 253 -9.27 -6.23 -17.00
N GLY A 254 -9.21 -6.41 -18.31
CA GLY A 254 -10.39 -6.55 -19.15
C GLY A 254 -11.35 -5.38 -19.02
N SER A 255 -12.59 -5.63 -18.60
CA SER A 255 -13.62 -4.58 -18.43
C SER A 255 -13.32 -3.60 -17.30
N GLY A 256 -12.47 -3.96 -16.34
CA GLY A 256 -12.00 -3.04 -15.30
C GLY A 256 -11.11 -1.90 -15.81
N LEU A 257 -10.69 -1.92 -17.07
CA LEU A 257 -9.94 -0.84 -17.71
C LEU A 257 -10.80 0.08 -18.60
N ALA A 258 -12.09 -0.18 -18.73
CA ALA A 258 -12.93 0.50 -19.73
C ALA A 258 -13.01 2.02 -19.48
N ASP A 259 -13.21 2.45 -18.25
CA ASP A 259 -13.30 3.87 -17.87
C ASP A 259 -11.97 4.59 -18.13
N CYS A 260 -10.86 3.97 -17.74
CA CYS A 260 -9.53 4.49 -17.98
C CYS A 260 -9.21 4.59 -19.47
N LEU A 261 -9.54 3.57 -20.30
CA LEU A 261 -9.37 3.59 -21.74
C LEU A 261 -10.12 4.78 -22.37
N ALA A 262 -11.39 4.96 -22.02
CA ALA A 262 -12.22 6.06 -22.52
C ALA A 262 -11.67 7.43 -22.10
N ALA A 263 -11.22 7.57 -20.84
CA ALA A 263 -10.66 8.82 -20.32
C ALA A 263 -9.30 9.16 -20.96
N VAL A 264 -8.43 8.17 -21.20
CA VAL A 264 -7.16 8.34 -21.92
C VAL A 264 -7.40 8.79 -23.37
N GLU A 265 -8.40 8.24 -24.06
CA GLU A 265 -8.74 8.71 -25.39
C GLU A 265 -9.27 10.15 -25.40
N ALA A 266 -10.09 10.51 -24.41
CA ALA A 266 -10.62 11.87 -24.29
C ALA A 266 -9.47 12.87 -24.01
N ALA A 267 -8.56 12.54 -23.08
CA ALA A 267 -7.38 13.35 -22.79
C ALA A 267 -6.47 13.50 -24.02
N ALA A 268 -6.20 12.44 -24.76
CA ALA A 268 -5.36 12.49 -25.94
C ALA A 268 -5.95 13.36 -27.08
N ARG A 269 -7.28 13.43 -27.18
CA ARG A 269 -7.96 14.34 -28.11
C ARG A 269 -7.86 15.80 -27.66
N ALA A 270 -7.97 16.05 -26.34
CA ALA A 270 -7.86 17.40 -25.78
C ALA A 270 -6.43 17.95 -25.87
N GLU A 271 -5.44 17.08 -25.66
CA GLU A 271 -4.01 17.41 -25.65
C GLU A 271 -3.37 17.32 -27.05
N THR A 272 -4.13 17.60 -28.09
CA THR A 272 -3.60 17.63 -29.47
C THR A 272 -2.64 18.83 -29.61
N PRO A 273 -1.33 18.64 -29.84
CA PRO A 273 -0.37 19.73 -29.87
C PRO A 273 -0.60 20.64 -31.10
N GLY A 274 -0.38 21.93 -30.91
CA GLY A 274 -0.26 22.88 -32.01
C GLY A 274 0.93 22.57 -32.93
N ARG A 275 0.97 23.15 -34.09
CA ARG A 275 2.03 22.92 -35.09
C ARG A 275 3.41 23.27 -34.51
N GLY A 276 4.30 22.28 -34.42
CA GLY A 276 5.66 22.41 -33.89
C GLY A 276 5.81 22.25 -32.38
N ALA A 277 4.71 22.04 -31.65
CA ALA A 277 4.80 21.70 -30.21
C ALA A 277 5.16 20.22 -30.01
N PRO A 278 5.82 19.87 -28.89
CA PRO A 278 6.15 18.48 -28.58
C PRO A 278 4.88 17.65 -28.42
N ILE A 279 4.94 16.43 -28.91
CA ILE A 279 3.82 15.48 -28.83
C ILE A 279 3.77 14.91 -27.42
N PRO A 280 2.68 15.12 -26.64
CA PRO A 280 2.57 14.59 -25.29
C PRO A 280 2.43 13.06 -25.27
N VAL A 281 2.98 12.43 -24.26
CA VAL A 281 2.65 11.07 -23.89
C VAL A 281 1.37 11.11 -23.05
N VAL A 282 0.33 10.37 -23.46
CA VAL A 282 -0.92 10.26 -22.72
C VAL A 282 -1.09 8.80 -22.31
N MET A 283 -1.22 8.57 -21.03
CA MET A 283 -1.34 7.23 -20.46
C MET A 283 -2.36 7.18 -19.33
N GLY A 284 -2.79 5.98 -18.97
CA GLY A 284 -3.65 5.72 -17.84
C GLY A 284 -2.98 4.75 -16.87
N TYR A 285 -3.39 4.84 -15.62
CA TYR A 285 -2.95 3.97 -14.53
C TYR A 285 -4.17 3.50 -13.72
N VAL A 286 -4.32 2.19 -13.57
CA VAL A 286 -5.42 1.57 -12.82
C VAL A 286 -4.83 0.61 -11.78
N PRO A 287 -4.84 0.94 -10.49
CA PRO A 287 -4.38 0.04 -9.43
C PRO A 287 -5.44 -1.00 -9.04
N ASP A 288 -5.02 -2.06 -8.36
CA ASP A 288 -5.93 -2.90 -7.58
C ASP A 288 -6.28 -2.24 -6.23
N ASN A 289 -7.14 -2.88 -5.42
CA ASN A 289 -7.75 -2.18 -4.30
C ASN A 289 -6.76 -1.80 -3.18
N ASP A 290 -5.74 -2.60 -2.92
CA ASP A 290 -4.69 -2.28 -1.94
C ASP A 290 -3.43 -1.68 -2.56
N GLY A 291 -3.43 -1.52 -3.88
CA GLY A 291 -2.48 -0.69 -4.61
C GLY A 291 -1.06 -1.26 -4.70
N ASP A 292 -0.87 -2.58 -4.57
CA ASP A 292 0.43 -3.23 -4.81
C ASP A 292 0.58 -3.74 -6.24
N ARG A 293 -0.49 -3.68 -7.03
CA ARG A 293 -0.52 -3.99 -8.46
C ARG A 293 -1.22 -2.88 -9.22
N GLY A 294 -0.95 -2.81 -10.53
CA GLY A 294 -1.63 -1.89 -11.41
C GLY A 294 -1.38 -2.23 -12.88
N ASN A 295 -2.27 -1.76 -13.72
CA ASN A 295 -2.14 -1.84 -15.16
C ASN A 295 -2.02 -0.44 -15.78
N ILE A 296 -1.32 -0.40 -16.91
CA ILE A 296 -1.10 0.81 -17.70
C ILE A 296 -1.90 0.74 -18.98
N VAL A 297 -2.49 1.86 -19.34
CA VAL A 297 -3.14 2.13 -20.61
C VAL A 297 -2.31 3.16 -21.36
N LEU A 298 -2.02 2.97 -22.63
CA LEU A 298 -1.31 3.94 -23.47
C LEU A 298 -2.19 4.39 -24.64
N TYR A 299 -2.13 5.67 -24.98
CA TYR A 299 -2.73 6.14 -26.21
C TYR A 299 -1.82 5.84 -27.40
N ASN A 300 -2.24 4.88 -28.22
CA ASN A 300 -1.55 4.55 -29.47
C ASN A 300 -1.95 5.54 -30.57
N ARG A 301 -1.08 6.50 -30.87
CA ARG A 301 -1.35 7.55 -31.87
C ARG A 301 -1.49 7.00 -33.29
N ASN A 302 -0.77 5.90 -33.62
CA ASN A 302 -0.86 5.28 -34.94
C ASN A 302 -2.21 4.56 -35.14
N ALA A 303 -2.71 3.95 -34.07
CA ALA A 303 -4.03 3.30 -34.09
C ALA A 303 -5.19 4.26 -33.79
N GLY A 304 -4.91 5.47 -33.27
CA GLY A 304 -5.89 6.47 -32.90
C GLY A 304 -6.78 6.07 -31.72
N ARG A 305 -6.30 5.19 -30.84
CA ARG A 305 -7.05 4.66 -29.70
C ARG A 305 -6.17 4.37 -28.49
N ALA A 306 -6.79 4.27 -27.32
CA ALA A 306 -6.14 3.78 -26.12
C ALA A 306 -6.07 2.25 -26.10
N GLU A 307 -4.99 1.69 -25.63
CA GLU A 307 -4.75 0.24 -25.55
C GLU A 307 -4.12 -0.11 -24.19
N ALA A 308 -4.59 -1.21 -23.59
CA ALA A 308 -3.98 -1.74 -22.37
C ALA A 308 -2.60 -2.33 -22.70
N VAL A 309 -1.61 -2.01 -21.89
CA VAL A 309 -0.27 -2.58 -22.00
C VAL A 309 -0.26 -3.94 -21.29
N HIS A 310 0.17 -4.97 -22.00
CA HIS A 310 0.27 -6.30 -21.38
C HIS A 310 1.28 -6.26 -20.21
N PRO A 311 0.97 -6.81 -19.03
CA PRO A 311 1.85 -6.71 -17.85
C PRO A 311 3.28 -7.18 -18.06
N GLN A 312 3.48 -8.24 -18.84
CA GLN A 312 4.83 -8.72 -19.21
C GLN A 312 5.59 -7.75 -20.12
N THR A 313 4.87 -7.05 -20.99
CA THR A 313 5.46 -5.99 -21.82
C THR A 313 5.88 -4.81 -20.95
N LEU A 314 5.05 -4.43 -19.98
CA LEU A 314 5.38 -3.38 -19.02
C LEU A 314 6.62 -3.75 -18.19
N LEU A 315 6.69 -4.98 -17.70
CA LEU A 315 7.87 -5.49 -16.98
C LEU A 315 9.13 -5.44 -17.85
N ALA A 316 9.04 -5.86 -19.11
CA ALA A 316 10.17 -5.81 -20.04
C ALA A 316 10.62 -4.36 -20.32
N LEU A 317 9.67 -3.43 -20.47
CA LEU A 317 9.98 -2.00 -20.65
C LEU A 317 10.63 -1.40 -19.41
N ALA A 318 10.13 -1.71 -18.22
CA ALA A 318 10.73 -1.27 -16.97
C ALA A 318 12.15 -1.81 -16.80
N ALA A 319 12.35 -3.11 -17.02
CA ALA A 319 13.67 -3.73 -16.98
C ALA A 319 14.64 -3.12 -18.02
N PHE A 320 14.15 -2.82 -19.23
CA PHE A 320 14.95 -2.15 -20.26
C PHE A 320 15.34 -0.72 -19.85
N ALA A 321 14.41 0.02 -19.23
CA ALA A 321 14.69 1.39 -18.75
C ALA A 321 15.76 1.36 -17.64
N GLU A 322 15.64 0.43 -16.68
CA GLU A 322 16.58 0.30 -15.56
C GLU A 322 17.98 -0.19 -16.01
N LEU A 323 18.03 -1.15 -16.94
CA LEU A 323 19.27 -1.84 -17.34
C LEU A 323 19.87 -1.27 -18.61
N GLY A 324 19.05 -0.65 -19.47
CA GLY A 324 19.48 -0.11 -20.79
C GLY A 324 19.94 1.33 -20.76
N GLY A 325 19.70 2.06 -19.66
CA GLY A 325 20.07 3.48 -19.51
C GLY A 325 21.57 3.76 -19.37
N ASP A 326 22.39 2.73 -19.15
CA ASP A 326 23.81 2.87 -18.87
C ASP A 326 24.70 2.44 -20.04
N SER A 327 24.83 3.29 -21.05
CA SER A 327 25.98 3.20 -21.99
C SER A 327 27.32 3.59 -21.34
N GLU A 328 27.33 4.01 -20.06
CA GLU A 328 28.51 4.38 -19.29
C GLU A 328 28.53 3.69 -17.90
N GLY A 329 28.59 2.37 -17.85
CA GLY A 329 29.24 1.69 -16.72
C GLY A 329 28.41 1.11 -15.60
N ARG A 330 27.14 0.69 -15.77
CA ARG A 330 26.46 -0.21 -14.80
C ARG A 330 26.29 -1.63 -15.37
N GLY A 331 26.66 -2.53 -14.50
CA GLY A 331 26.92 -3.96 -14.70
C GLY A 331 26.11 -4.74 -15.73
N SER A 332 26.82 -5.54 -16.47
CA SER A 332 26.29 -6.62 -17.28
C SER A 332 25.36 -7.51 -16.45
N LEU A 333 24.16 -7.77 -16.96
CA LEU A 333 23.36 -8.92 -16.52
C LEU A 333 24.21 -10.19 -16.61
N THR A 334 24.74 -10.64 -15.49
CA THR A 334 25.21 -12.01 -15.40
C THR A 334 23.97 -12.89 -15.26
N THR A 335 23.59 -13.57 -16.33
CA THR A 335 22.72 -14.73 -16.23
C THR A 335 23.46 -15.76 -15.40
N GLY A 336 23.18 -15.78 -14.08
CA GLY A 336 23.57 -16.90 -13.24
C GLY A 336 22.73 -18.09 -13.61
N ASP A 337 23.41 -19.22 -13.84
CA ASP A 337 22.86 -20.52 -14.11
C ASP A 337 21.84 -21.03 -13.10
#